data_d588ea9c179bde00f28022aed9db4b59
#
_entry.id   d588ea9c179bde00f28022aed9db4b59
#
_cell.length_a   1.000
_cell.length_b   1.000
_cell.length_c   1.000
_cell.angle_alpha   90.00
_cell.angle_beta   90.00
_cell.angle_gamma   90.00
#
_symmetry.space_group_name_H-M   'P 1'
#
loop_
_entity.id
_entity.type
_entity.pdbx_description
1 polymer ?
#
loop_
_entity_poly.entity_id
_entity_poly.type
_entity_poly.pdbx_seq_one_letter_code
_entity_poly.pdbx_strand_id
1 'polypeptide(L)'
;METDVLKGLVARGATLAEIAGEAGVDRSTVRRWLRRAGLQTHHMTTRQANERARSGGLHELRRPCPTHGPALHRLDARGTYRCTRCNADRVADRRRAVKETLVAEAGGRCVICGYHRCKRALSFHHLDPATKEFSLARRGHTRSIDRARAEAAKCALLCSNCHMEVESGIAKIPLTSGPQRSGVAQWQSGTLLR
;
A
#
# COMPACT_ATOMS: atom_id res chain seq x y z
N MET A 1 -31.88 11.28 22.81
CA MET A 1 -30.51 11.55 23.27
C MET A 1 -30.40 13.03 23.60
N GLU A 2 -29.91 13.37 24.77
CA GLU A 2 -29.72 14.73 25.21
C GLU A 2 -28.67 15.46 24.33
N THR A 3 -28.91 16.76 24.12
CA THR A 3 -28.07 17.56 23.21
C THR A 3 -26.62 17.64 23.69
N ASP A 4 -26.36 17.63 24.99
CA ASP A 4 -25.01 17.72 25.53
C ASP A 4 -24.23 16.40 25.39
N VAL A 5 -24.88 15.26 25.50
CA VAL A 5 -24.29 13.95 25.15
C VAL A 5 -23.89 13.93 23.67
N LEU A 6 -24.77 14.40 22.80
CA LEU A 6 -24.51 14.48 21.36
C LEU A 6 -23.34 15.43 21.04
N LYS A 7 -23.25 16.59 21.71
CA LYS A 7 -22.11 17.51 21.60
C LYS A 7 -20.80 16.84 22.03
N GLY A 8 -20.82 16.12 23.16
CA GLY A 8 -19.65 15.39 23.66
C GLY A 8 -19.15 14.33 22.69
N LEU A 9 -20.05 13.55 22.08
CA LEU A 9 -19.72 12.54 21.07
C LEU A 9 -19.10 13.18 19.81
N VAL A 10 -19.70 14.27 19.32
CA VAL A 10 -19.17 15.01 18.17
C VAL A 10 -17.80 15.63 18.46
N ALA A 11 -17.60 16.20 19.65
CA ALA A 11 -16.33 16.77 20.07
C ALA A 11 -15.19 15.75 20.17
N ARG A 12 -15.50 14.51 20.55
CA ARG A 12 -14.56 13.37 20.53
C ARG A 12 -14.31 12.79 19.11
N GLY A 13 -14.94 13.34 18.10
CA GLY A 13 -14.76 12.93 16.72
C GLY A 13 -15.59 11.70 16.30
N ALA A 14 -16.61 11.34 17.07
CA ALA A 14 -17.44 10.17 16.77
C ALA A 14 -18.12 10.29 15.40
N THR A 15 -18.15 9.16 14.68
CA THR A 15 -18.82 9.04 13.39
C THR A 15 -20.33 8.82 13.57
N LEU A 16 -21.11 9.01 12.50
CA LEU A 16 -22.54 8.69 12.52
C LEU A 16 -22.83 7.22 12.91
N ALA A 17 -21.93 6.31 12.56
CA ALA A 17 -22.10 4.89 12.87
C ALA A 17 -21.87 4.60 14.36
N GLU A 18 -20.83 5.20 14.95
CA GLU A 18 -20.52 5.07 16.37
C GLU A 18 -21.63 5.68 17.24
N ILE A 19 -22.09 6.90 16.90
CA ILE A 19 -23.21 7.54 17.60
C ILE A 19 -24.49 6.69 17.50
N ALA A 20 -24.77 6.12 16.33
CA ALA A 20 -25.95 5.28 16.12
C ALA A 20 -25.87 3.98 16.95
N GLY A 21 -24.68 3.33 16.98
CA GLY A 21 -24.44 2.13 17.78
C GLY A 21 -24.57 2.39 19.28
N GLU A 22 -23.97 3.47 19.78
CA GLU A 22 -24.02 3.84 21.21
C GLU A 22 -25.44 4.22 21.66
N ALA A 23 -26.22 4.85 20.78
CA ALA A 23 -27.61 5.25 21.06
C ALA A 23 -28.66 4.16 20.76
N GLY A 24 -28.28 3.03 20.16
CA GLY A 24 -29.21 1.97 19.78
C GLY A 24 -30.23 2.37 18.69
N VAL A 25 -29.88 3.31 17.80
CA VAL A 25 -30.77 3.85 16.77
C VAL A 25 -30.12 3.79 15.37
N ASP A 26 -30.89 4.01 14.34
CA ASP A 26 -30.38 4.10 12.99
C ASP A 26 -29.66 5.43 12.69
N ARG A 27 -28.82 5.43 11.65
CA ARG A 27 -28.05 6.62 11.25
C ARG A 27 -28.93 7.79 10.78
N SER A 28 -30.16 7.55 10.32
CA SER A 28 -31.08 8.59 9.89
C SER A 28 -31.60 9.37 11.08
N THR A 29 -31.90 8.70 12.19
CA THR A 29 -32.26 9.31 13.47
C THR A 29 -31.14 10.18 14.01
N VAL A 30 -29.88 9.70 13.99
CA VAL A 30 -28.72 10.52 14.40
C VAL A 30 -28.58 11.77 13.54
N ARG A 31 -28.72 11.64 12.20
CA ARG A 31 -28.70 12.82 11.30
C ARG A 31 -29.78 13.84 11.65
N ARG A 32 -30.98 13.39 12.02
CA ARG A 32 -32.07 14.28 12.45
C ARG A 32 -31.72 15.00 13.74
N TRP A 33 -31.14 14.31 14.74
CA TRP A 33 -30.68 14.91 15.99
C TRP A 33 -29.58 15.95 15.77
N LEU A 34 -28.55 15.61 15.00
CA LEU A 34 -27.46 16.52 14.65
C LEU A 34 -27.98 17.77 13.96
N ARG A 35 -28.94 17.63 13.01
CA ARG A 35 -29.55 18.78 12.32
C ARG A 35 -30.33 19.69 13.29
N ARG A 36 -31.12 19.11 14.21
CA ARG A 36 -31.85 19.88 15.22
C ARG A 36 -30.91 20.61 16.19
N ALA A 37 -29.80 20.02 16.55
CA ALA A 37 -28.81 20.57 17.45
C ALA A 37 -27.81 21.54 16.75
N GLY A 38 -27.90 21.71 15.43
CA GLY A 38 -26.93 22.50 14.65
C GLY A 38 -25.53 21.94 14.63
N LEU A 39 -25.38 20.61 14.88
CA LEU A 39 -24.11 19.93 14.98
C LEU A 39 -23.77 19.19 13.69
N GLN A 40 -22.45 19.03 13.44
CA GLN A 40 -21.93 18.25 12.34
C GLN A 40 -20.76 17.39 12.80
N THR A 41 -20.72 16.13 12.39
CA THR A 41 -19.53 15.28 12.63
C THR A 41 -18.35 15.76 11.80
N HIS A 42 -17.13 15.43 12.23
CA HIS A 42 -15.91 15.77 11.48
C HIS A 42 -15.97 15.28 10.01
N HIS A 43 -16.56 14.11 9.77
CA HIS A 43 -16.72 13.58 8.41
C HIS A 43 -17.66 14.47 7.56
N MET A 44 -18.74 15.01 8.13
CA MET A 44 -19.67 15.89 7.41
C MET A 44 -19.00 17.21 7.04
N THR A 45 -18.28 17.83 7.98
CA THR A 45 -17.53 19.08 7.72
C THR A 45 -16.42 18.87 6.69
N THR A 46 -15.68 17.77 6.79
CA THR A 46 -14.65 17.41 5.81
C THR A 46 -15.22 17.19 4.41
N ARG A 47 -16.38 16.52 4.31
CA ARG A 47 -17.06 16.31 3.01
C ARG A 47 -17.45 17.61 2.35
N GLN A 48 -18.06 18.52 3.10
CA GLN A 48 -18.46 19.84 2.60
C GLN A 48 -17.24 20.68 2.18
N ALA A 49 -16.18 20.68 2.99
CA ALA A 49 -14.94 21.37 2.67
C ALA A 49 -14.30 20.81 1.37
N ASN A 50 -14.31 19.49 1.20
CA ASN A 50 -13.83 18.86 -0.03
C ASN A 50 -14.67 19.25 -1.25
N GLU A 51 -15.98 19.30 -1.11
CA GLU A 51 -16.88 19.71 -2.20
C GLU A 51 -16.61 21.14 -2.62
N ARG A 52 -16.54 22.08 -1.67
CA ARG A 52 -16.18 23.48 -1.95
C ARG A 52 -14.82 23.62 -2.61
N ALA A 53 -13.82 22.86 -2.14
CA ALA A 53 -12.49 22.87 -2.75
C ALA A 53 -12.50 22.35 -4.20
N ARG A 54 -13.25 21.27 -4.48
CA ARG A 54 -13.40 20.74 -5.85
C ARG A 54 -14.13 21.73 -6.76
N SER A 55 -15.24 22.30 -6.29
CA SER A 55 -16.01 23.30 -7.05
C SER A 55 -15.19 24.57 -7.33
N GLY A 56 -14.26 24.91 -6.43
CA GLY A 56 -13.30 26.00 -6.61
C GLY A 56 -12.06 25.62 -7.45
N GLY A 57 -11.99 24.41 -8.03
CA GLY A 57 -10.87 23.96 -8.86
C GLY A 57 -9.57 23.69 -8.10
N LEU A 58 -9.60 23.55 -6.78
CA LEU A 58 -8.41 23.32 -5.99
C LEU A 58 -7.95 21.86 -6.10
N HIS A 59 -6.75 21.64 -6.63
CA HIS A 59 -6.12 20.31 -6.70
C HIS A 59 -5.38 19.93 -5.42
N GLU A 60 -5.00 20.91 -4.61
CA GLU A 60 -4.25 20.71 -3.36
C GLU A 60 -4.85 21.58 -2.23
N LEU A 61 -4.81 21.07 -1.01
CA LEU A 61 -5.19 21.82 0.18
C LEU A 61 -4.44 21.36 1.42
N ARG A 62 -4.20 22.26 2.37
CA ARG A 62 -3.62 21.94 3.68
C ARG A 62 -4.73 21.74 4.69
N ARG A 63 -4.71 20.59 5.37
CA ARG A 63 -5.64 20.29 6.47
C ARG A 63 -5.04 19.27 7.44
N PRO A 64 -5.59 19.13 8.64
CA PRO A 64 -5.16 18.09 9.57
C PRO A 64 -5.36 16.69 8.98
N CYS A 65 -4.34 15.85 9.12
CA CYS A 65 -4.39 14.43 8.87
C CYS A 65 -4.33 13.71 10.22
N PRO A 66 -5.18 12.72 10.52
CA PRO A 66 -5.15 12.01 11.81
C PRO A 66 -3.78 11.39 12.13
N THR A 67 -3.06 10.94 11.11
CA THR A 67 -1.75 10.29 11.28
C THR A 67 -0.58 11.28 11.27
N HIS A 68 -0.67 12.39 10.50
CA HIS A 68 0.48 13.26 10.21
C HIS A 68 0.33 14.71 10.68
N GLY A 69 -0.75 15.01 11.42
CA GLY A 69 -1.05 16.38 11.78
C GLY A 69 -1.30 17.29 10.56
N PRO A 70 -0.91 18.57 10.58
CA PRO A 70 -1.05 19.46 9.43
C PRO A 70 -0.30 18.91 8.21
N ALA A 71 -1.01 18.60 7.14
CA ALA A 71 -0.43 17.97 5.95
C ALA A 71 -1.08 18.46 4.66
N LEU A 72 -0.32 18.38 3.57
CA LEU A 72 -0.82 18.61 2.22
C LEU A 72 -1.68 17.42 1.79
N HIS A 73 -2.87 17.71 1.27
CA HIS A 73 -3.77 16.74 0.64
C HIS A 73 -3.89 17.09 -0.84
N ARG A 74 -3.80 16.07 -1.68
CA ARG A 74 -3.95 16.20 -3.15
C ARG A 74 -5.18 15.46 -3.63
N LEU A 75 -5.90 16.06 -4.57
CA LEU A 75 -7.04 15.45 -5.25
C LEU A 75 -6.55 14.28 -6.11
N ASP A 76 -7.10 13.09 -5.87
CA ASP A 76 -6.83 11.91 -6.70
C ASP A 76 -7.82 11.82 -7.89
N ALA A 77 -7.54 10.89 -8.81
CA ALA A 77 -8.38 10.66 -10.00
C ALA A 77 -9.83 10.24 -9.67
N ARG A 78 -10.10 9.84 -8.41
CA ARG A 78 -11.45 9.48 -7.93
C ARG A 78 -12.17 10.67 -7.28
N GLY A 79 -11.60 11.87 -7.33
CA GLY A 79 -12.17 13.07 -6.72
C GLY A 79 -12.05 13.12 -5.20
N THR A 80 -11.09 12.42 -4.61
CA THR A 80 -10.88 12.39 -3.16
C THR A 80 -9.56 13.05 -2.78
N TYR A 81 -9.58 13.96 -1.80
CA TYR A 81 -8.36 14.56 -1.26
C TYR A 81 -7.67 13.58 -0.31
N ARG A 82 -6.45 13.17 -0.66
CA ARG A 82 -5.63 12.25 0.14
C ARG A 82 -4.40 12.94 0.68
N CYS A 83 -4.08 12.70 1.94
CA CYS A 83 -2.82 13.15 2.52
C CYS A 83 -1.64 12.58 1.73
N THR A 84 -0.75 13.46 1.28
CA THR A 84 0.42 13.05 0.47
C THR A 84 1.36 12.15 1.24
N ARG A 85 1.53 12.38 2.56
CA ARG A 85 2.36 11.53 3.43
C ARG A 85 1.74 10.14 3.61
N CYS A 86 0.43 10.04 3.96
CA CYS A 86 -0.24 8.74 4.02
C CYS A 86 -0.16 7.96 2.70
N ASN A 87 -0.23 8.65 1.57
CA ASN A 87 -0.08 7.99 0.27
C ASN A 87 1.35 7.49 0.06
N ALA A 88 2.37 8.27 0.43
CA ALA A 88 3.77 7.86 0.34
C ALA A 88 4.07 6.65 1.24
N ASP A 89 3.59 6.66 2.48
CA ASP A 89 3.75 5.55 3.42
C ASP A 89 3.11 4.27 2.88
N ARG A 90 1.86 4.35 2.42
CA ARG A 90 1.17 3.19 1.84
C ARG A 90 1.91 2.62 0.62
N VAL A 91 2.49 3.48 -0.22
CA VAL A 91 3.29 3.03 -1.36
C VAL A 91 4.59 2.38 -0.88
N ALA A 92 5.23 2.93 0.15
CA ALA A 92 6.44 2.35 0.74
C ALA A 92 6.16 0.99 1.40
N ASP A 93 5.05 0.87 2.14
CA ASP A 93 4.63 -0.39 2.77
C ASP A 93 4.34 -1.46 1.72
N ARG A 94 3.58 -1.11 0.68
CA ARG A 94 3.32 -2.04 -0.42
C ARG A 94 4.60 -2.50 -1.09
N ARG A 95 5.56 -1.60 -1.33
CA ARG A 95 6.86 -1.95 -1.92
C ARG A 95 7.63 -2.93 -1.04
N ARG A 96 7.63 -2.69 0.29
CA ARG A 96 8.27 -3.62 1.24
C ARG A 96 7.62 -5.00 1.19
N ALA A 97 6.29 -5.06 1.29
CA ALA A 97 5.55 -6.32 1.26
C ALA A 97 5.80 -7.10 -0.04
N VAL A 98 5.73 -6.45 -1.21
CA VAL A 98 6.01 -7.10 -2.50
C VAL A 98 7.45 -7.61 -2.55
N LYS A 99 8.45 -6.82 -2.14
CA LYS A 99 9.84 -7.26 -2.09
C LYS A 99 10.03 -8.46 -1.17
N GLU A 100 9.45 -8.45 0.02
CA GLU A 100 9.53 -9.54 0.99
C GLU A 100 8.94 -10.83 0.43
N THR A 101 7.78 -10.74 -0.24
CA THR A 101 7.15 -11.88 -0.91
C THR A 101 8.05 -12.45 -2.00
N LEU A 102 8.53 -11.61 -2.93
CA LEU A 102 9.38 -12.06 -4.02
C LEU A 102 10.71 -12.66 -3.53
N VAL A 103 11.34 -12.05 -2.51
CA VAL A 103 12.58 -12.58 -1.92
C VAL A 103 12.34 -13.94 -1.27
N ALA A 104 11.21 -14.13 -0.56
CA ALA A 104 10.85 -15.42 0.02
C ALA A 104 10.60 -16.49 -1.04
N GLU A 105 9.86 -16.16 -2.10
CA GLU A 105 9.58 -17.04 -3.24
C GLU A 105 10.86 -17.42 -4.01
N ALA A 106 11.87 -16.55 -4.05
CA ALA A 106 13.18 -16.81 -4.65
C ALA A 106 14.18 -17.52 -3.72
N GLY A 107 13.70 -18.14 -2.63
CA GLY A 107 14.52 -18.92 -1.70
C GLY A 107 15.17 -18.11 -0.57
N GLY A 108 14.96 -16.80 -0.49
CA GLY A 108 15.33 -15.95 0.64
C GLY A 108 16.82 -15.73 0.88
N ARG A 109 17.71 -16.18 -0.03
CA ARG A 109 19.16 -16.11 0.11
C ARG A 109 19.87 -15.79 -1.20
N CYS A 110 21.07 -15.25 -1.10
CA CYS A 110 21.95 -15.03 -2.26
C CYS A 110 22.35 -16.38 -2.89
N VAL A 111 22.19 -16.52 -4.20
CA VAL A 111 22.51 -17.77 -4.91
C VAL A 111 24.02 -18.04 -5.03
N ILE A 112 24.87 -17.02 -4.82
CA ILE A 112 26.33 -17.17 -4.88
C ILE A 112 26.90 -17.51 -3.50
N CYS A 113 26.65 -16.68 -2.47
CA CYS A 113 27.28 -16.82 -1.16
C CYS A 113 26.34 -17.31 -0.04
N GLY A 114 25.06 -17.57 -0.33
CA GLY A 114 24.09 -18.04 0.65
C GLY A 114 23.62 -16.97 1.66
N TYR A 115 24.06 -15.72 1.57
CA TYR A 115 23.68 -14.65 2.50
C TYR A 115 22.16 -14.48 2.59
N HIS A 116 21.62 -14.48 3.83
CA HIS A 116 20.17 -14.42 4.09
C HIS A 116 19.78 -13.56 5.32
N ARG A 117 20.77 -12.99 6.05
CA ARG A 117 20.55 -12.31 7.33
C ARG A 117 19.69 -11.04 7.21
N CYS A 118 19.79 -10.32 6.10
CA CYS A 118 19.04 -9.10 5.86
C CYS A 118 18.37 -9.13 4.49
N LYS A 119 17.05 -9.31 4.45
CA LYS A 119 16.27 -9.32 3.21
C LYS A 119 16.39 -8.03 2.40
N ARG A 120 16.65 -6.89 3.07
CA ARG A 120 16.83 -5.59 2.40
C ARG A 120 18.12 -5.53 1.56
N ALA A 121 19.14 -6.27 1.96
CA ALA A 121 20.40 -6.39 1.24
C ALA A 121 20.34 -7.37 0.06
N LEU A 122 19.22 -8.09 -0.12
CA LEU A 122 18.99 -8.94 -1.27
C LEU A 122 18.34 -8.15 -2.40
N SER A 123 18.79 -8.37 -3.64
CA SER A 123 18.28 -7.74 -4.86
C SER A 123 18.19 -8.72 -6.00
N PHE A 124 17.31 -8.44 -6.94
CA PHE A 124 17.12 -9.22 -8.16
C PHE A 124 18.05 -8.72 -9.26
N HIS A 125 18.88 -9.59 -9.81
CA HIS A 125 19.76 -9.34 -10.94
C HIS A 125 19.26 -10.11 -12.16
N HIS A 126 18.98 -9.42 -13.27
CA HIS A 126 18.51 -10.08 -14.49
C HIS A 126 19.61 -10.93 -15.08
N LEU A 127 19.28 -12.19 -15.37
CA LEU A 127 20.22 -13.13 -16.01
C LEU A 127 20.54 -12.71 -17.44
N ASP A 128 19.55 -12.19 -18.14
CA ASP A 128 19.69 -11.58 -19.45
C ASP A 128 19.09 -10.16 -19.43
N PRO A 129 19.93 -9.12 -19.55
CA PRO A 129 19.46 -7.72 -19.58
C PRO A 129 18.47 -7.41 -20.70
N ALA A 130 18.51 -8.15 -21.83
CA ALA A 130 17.62 -7.92 -22.97
C ALA A 130 16.17 -8.32 -22.65
N THR A 131 15.96 -9.24 -21.70
CA THR A 131 14.62 -9.71 -21.30
C THR A 131 13.95 -8.83 -20.25
N LYS A 132 14.64 -7.80 -19.76
CA LYS A 132 14.16 -6.91 -18.71
C LYS A 132 13.03 -6.01 -19.20
N GLU A 133 11.83 -6.18 -18.65
CA GLU A 133 10.71 -5.31 -18.92
C GLU A 133 10.68 -4.08 -17.99
N PHE A 134 11.05 -4.25 -16.73
CA PHE A 134 11.12 -3.17 -15.74
C PHE A 134 12.04 -3.49 -14.56
N SER A 135 12.44 -2.46 -13.83
CA SER A 135 13.25 -2.64 -12.63
C SER A 135 12.40 -3.08 -11.44
N LEU A 136 12.74 -4.20 -10.81
CA LEU A 136 12.13 -4.65 -9.55
C LEU A 136 12.51 -3.76 -8.35
N ALA A 137 13.60 -2.97 -8.44
CA ALA A 137 14.08 -2.17 -7.31
C ALA A 137 13.22 -0.95 -6.98
N ARG A 138 12.89 -0.08 -7.94
CA ARG A 138 12.25 1.22 -7.69
C ARG A 138 10.80 1.32 -8.15
N ARG A 139 10.46 0.79 -9.32
CA ARG A 139 9.12 0.95 -9.93
C ARG A 139 8.34 -0.35 -10.05
N GLY A 140 9.00 -1.51 -10.01
CA GLY A 140 8.37 -2.82 -10.18
C GLY A 140 7.35 -3.16 -9.09
N HIS A 141 7.61 -2.75 -7.86
CA HIS A 141 6.73 -3.02 -6.72
C HIS A 141 5.39 -2.25 -6.71
N THR A 142 5.15 -1.37 -7.68
CA THR A 142 3.85 -0.70 -7.86
C THR A 142 2.95 -1.41 -8.86
N ARG A 143 3.47 -2.41 -9.59
CA ARG A 143 2.72 -3.25 -10.53
C ARG A 143 1.95 -4.36 -9.80
N SER A 144 1.16 -5.16 -10.52
CA SER A 144 0.53 -6.35 -9.91
C SER A 144 1.60 -7.31 -9.41
N ILE A 145 1.29 -8.08 -8.39
CA ILE A 145 2.23 -9.08 -7.84
C ILE A 145 2.61 -10.13 -8.90
N ASP A 146 1.65 -10.52 -9.75
CA ASP A 146 1.90 -11.53 -10.79
C ASP A 146 2.88 -11.04 -11.86
N ARG A 147 2.77 -9.77 -12.27
CA ARG A 147 3.78 -9.16 -13.17
C ARG A 147 5.15 -9.06 -12.49
N ALA A 148 5.17 -8.75 -11.19
CA ALA A 148 6.43 -8.69 -10.45
C ALA A 148 7.05 -10.09 -10.29
N ARG A 149 6.26 -11.16 -10.11
CA ARG A 149 6.69 -12.55 -10.11
C ARG A 149 7.26 -12.98 -11.47
N ALA A 150 6.56 -12.66 -12.56
CA ALA A 150 7.02 -12.95 -13.91
C ALA A 150 8.38 -12.31 -14.20
N GLU A 151 8.58 -11.06 -13.76
CA GLU A 151 9.87 -10.40 -13.91
C GLU A 151 10.96 -10.97 -12.99
N ALA A 152 10.61 -11.32 -11.74
CA ALA A 152 11.53 -11.93 -10.79
C ALA A 152 12.01 -13.32 -11.25
N ALA A 153 11.19 -14.06 -11.99
CA ALA A 153 11.56 -15.36 -12.57
C ALA A 153 12.70 -15.28 -13.60
N LYS A 154 12.95 -14.10 -14.17
CA LYS A 154 14.06 -13.81 -15.10
C LYS A 154 15.37 -13.43 -14.37
N CYS A 155 15.35 -13.41 -13.03
CA CYS A 155 16.43 -12.87 -12.21
C CYS A 155 17.03 -13.92 -11.27
N ALA A 156 18.30 -13.71 -10.91
CA ALA A 156 18.93 -14.33 -9.76
C ALA A 156 18.82 -13.44 -8.52
N LEU A 157 18.62 -14.01 -7.33
CA LEU A 157 18.62 -13.28 -6.07
C LEU A 157 20.03 -13.18 -5.53
N LEU A 158 20.59 -11.99 -5.43
CA LEU A 158 21.95 -11.70 -4.99
C LEU A 158 21.97 -10.78 -3.79
N CYS A 159 22.95 -10.92 -2.90
CA CYS A 159 23.25 -9.88 -1.91
C CYS A 159 23.98 -8.69 -2.58
N SER A 160 24.01 -7.56 -1.91
CA SER A 160 24.58 -6.32 -2.47
C SER A 160 26.05 -6.51 -2.94
N ASN A 161 26.87 -7.25 -2.19
CA ASN A 161 28.27 -7.51 -2.57
C ASN A 161 28.35 -8.36 -3.84
N CYS A 162 27.72 -9.54 -3.84
CA CYS A 162 27.74 -10.40 -5.01
C CYS A 162 27.09 -9.75 -6.25
N HIS A 163 26.10 -8.88 -6.05
CA HIS A 163 25.50 -8.11 -7.14
C HIS A 163 26.52 -7.18 -7.80
N MET A 164 27.27 -6.44 -6.99
CA MET A 164 28.36 -5.57 -7.49
C MET A 164 29.48 -6.36 -8.16
N GLU A 165 29.88 -7.49 -7.58
CA GLU A 165 30.91 -8.37 -8.17
C GLU A 165 30.48 -8.93 -9.52
N VAL A 166 29.22 -9.34 -9.67
CA VAL A 166 28.69 -9.80 -10.96
C VAL A 166 28.63 -8.67 -11.98
N GLU A 167 28.17 -7.47 -11.60
CA GLU A 167 28.15 -6.30 -12.48
C GLU A 167 29.57 -5.86 -12.91
N SER A 168 30.57 -6.08 -12.05
CA SER A 168 31.97 -5.78 -12.32
C SER A 168 32.69 -6.92 -13.06
N GLY A 169 32.02 -8.04 -13.37
CA GLY A 169 32.62 -9.19 -14.05
C GLY A 169 33.56 -10.04 -13.18
N ILE A 170 33.63 -9.78 -11.86
CA ILE A 170 34.48 -10.50 -10.90
C ILE A 170 33.89 -11.86 -10.54
N ALA A 171 32.56 -11.90 -10.30
CA ALA A 171 31.85 -13.13 -9.98
C ALA A 171 30.91 -13.53 -11.11
N LYS A 172 30.65 -14.86 -11.22
CA LYS A 172 29.66 -15.43 -12.16
C LYS A 172 28.51 -16.06 -11.38
N ILE A 173 27.29 -15.92 -11.90
CA ILE A 173 26.12 -16.58 -11.34
C ILE A 173 26.19 -18.05 -11.70
N PRO A 174 26.03 -19.01 -10.74
CA PRO A 174 26.03 -20.45 -11.02
C PRO A 174 24.93 -20.83 -12.01
N LEU A 175 25.24 -21.53 -13.07
CA LEU A 175 24.30 -21.96 -14.11
C LEU A 175 23.22 -22.95 -13.60
N THR A 176 23.42 -23.54 -12.40
CA THR A 176 22.46 -24.46 -11.76
C THR A 176 21.29 -23.80 -11.06
N SER A 177 21.25 -22.49 -11.01
CA SER A 177 20.15 -21.72 -10.42
C SER A 177 19.08 -21.40 -11.45
N GLY A 178 18.49 -22.39 -12.06
CA GLY A 178 17.11 -22.29 -12.54
C GLY A 178 16.23 -21.90 -11.34
N PRO A 179 15.03 -21.34 -11.54
CA PRO A 179 14.16 -20.91 -10.44
C PRO A 179 14.00 -22.08 -9.47
N GLN A 180 14.65 -22.01 -8.30
CA GLN A 180 14.43 -22.98 -7.22
C GLN A 180 13.01 -22.77 -6.75
N ARG A 181 12.07 -23.46 -7.39
CA ARG A 181 10.70 -23.61 -6.92
C ARG A 181 10.75 -24.50 -5.68
N SER A 182 11.06 -23.88 -4.54
CA SER A 182 10.72 -24.50 -3.27
C SER A 182 9.19 -24.48 -3.19
N GLY A 183 8.59 -25.64 -3.51
CA GLY A 183 7.24 -26.04 -3.11
C GLY A 183 6.15 -24.99 -3.18
N VAL A 184 5.85 -24.43 -4.35
CA VAL A 184 4.55 -23.78 -4.57
C VAL A 184 3.59 -24.89 -4.96
N ALA A 185 2.64 -25.21 -4.07
CA ALA A 185 1.51 -26.06 -4.39
C ALA A 185 0.92 -25.61 -5.74
N GLN A 186 0.84 -26.53 -6.69
CA GLN A 186 0.12 -26.33 -7.93
C GLN A 186 -1.32 -25.94 -7.59
N TRP A 187 -1.66 -24.69 -7.79
CA TRP A 187 -3.05 -24.28 -7.89
C TRP A 187 -3.59 -24.84 -9.20
N GLN A 188 -4.06 -26.08 -9.14
CA GLN A 188 -4.90 -26.61 -10.21
C GLN A 188 -6.18 -25.77 -10.20
N SER A 189 -6.41 -25.10 -11.32
CA SER A 189 -7.67 -24.46 -11.63
C SER A 189 -8.77 -25.54 -11.58
N GLY A 190 -9.42 -25.63 -10.43
CA GLY A 190 -10.62 -26.46 -10.30
C GLY A 190 -11.70 -25.85 -11.17
N THR A 191 -11.93 -26.45 -12.32
CA THR A 191 -13.12 -26.27 -13.13
C THR A 191 -14.31 -26.59 -12.25
N LEU A 192 -15.03 -25.58 -11.83
CA LEU A 192 -16.36 -25.73 -11.26
C LEU A 192 -17.31 -26.13 -12.40
N LEU A 193 -17.53 -27.43 -12.53
CA LEU A 193 -18.69 -27.96 -13.24
C LEU A 193 -19.89 -27.94 -12.30
N ARG A 194 -20.89 -27.14 -12.69
CA ARG A 194 -22.31 -27.10 -12.30
C ARG A 194 -22.64 -26.71 -10.88
#